data_869ec4eaf900b648ea3e0288bcb0bb1a
#
_entry.id   869ec4eaf900b648ea3e0288bcb0bb1a
#
_cell.length_a   1.000
_cell.length_b   1.000
_cell.length_c   1.000
_cell.angle_alpha   90.00
_cell.angle_beta   90.00
_cell.angle_gamma   90.00
#
_symmetry.space_group_name_H-M   'P 1'
#
loop_
_entity.id
_entity.type
_entity.pdbx_description
1 polymer ?
#
loop_
_entity_poly.entity_id
_entity_poly.type
_entity_poly.pdbx_seq_one_letter_code
_entity_poly.pdbx_strand_id
1 'polypeptide(L)'
;GGRAMGRMLNWWGDTVVLMGVFPMIASDIHGHLRPVDQAYFRKTREARLGKTLEEAAASRDTAVEGFRNALTPMRLTLKTQPYLGGASPNYADYIMFGTFQWARATSPFRLLKEDDPVYAWREKLLDAFGGMARKSPGYAV
;
A
#
# COMPACT_ATOMS: atom_id res chain seq x y z
N GLY A 1 -23.73 -2.48 -13.09
CA GLY A 1 -22.63 -1.66 -13.09
C GLY A 1 -21.69 -1.59 -11.90
N GLY A 2 -22.07 -0.92 -10.83
CA GLY A 2 -21.15 -0.61 -9.73
C GLY A 2 -20.52 -1.82 -9.04
N ARG A 3 -21.29 -2.88 -8.82
CA ARG A 3 -20.77 -4.12 -8.19
C ARG A 3 -19.73 -4.84 -9.07
N ALA A 4 -19.90 -4.81 -10.38
CA ALA A 4 -18.94 -5.43 -11.29
C ALA A 4 -17.63 -4.66 -11.32
N MET A 5 -17.68 -3.34 -11.38
CA MET A 5 -16.51 -2.47 -11.26
C MET A 5 -15.82 -2.60 -9.90
N GLY A 6 -16.60 -2.71 -8.83
CA GLY A 6 -16.06 -2.95 -7.48
C GLY A 6 -15.24 -4.24 -7.40
N ARG A 7 -15.70 -5.33 -8.04
CA ARG A 7 -14.93 -6.58 -8.11
C ARG A 7 -13.62 -6.42 -8.86
N MET A 8 -13.65 -5.74 -10.00
CA MET A 8 -12.43 -5.47 -10.77
C MET A 8 -11.43 -4.65 -9.97
N LEU A 9 -11.90 -3.61 -9.28
CA LEU A 9 -11.04 -2.79 -8.42
C LEU A 9 -10.48 -3.58 -7.23
N ASN A 10 -11.25 -4.49 -6.62
CA ASN A 10 -10.74 -5.40 -5.60
C ASN A 10 -9.57 -6.25 -6.14
N TRP A 11 -9.79 -6.91 -7.27
CA TRP A 11 -8.74 -7.73 -7.87
C TRP A 11 -7.50 -6.91 -8.25
N TRP A 12 -7.69 -5.72 -8.80
CA TRP A 12 -6.57 -4.83 -9.10
C TRP A 12 -5.84 -4.40 -7.81
N GLY A 13 -6.59 -4.04 -6.77
CA GLY A 13 -6.04 -3.72 -5.46
C GLY A 13 -5.22 -4.87 -4.87
N ASP A 14 -5.74 -6.08 -4.93
CA ASP A 14 -5.07 -7.26 -4.38
C ASP A 14 -3.86 -7.69 -5.21
N THR A 15 -4.00 -7.75 -6.54
CA THR A 15 -2.98 -8.33 -7.41
C THR A 15 -1.89 -7.34 -7.82
N VAL A 16 -2.20 -6.05 -7.90
CA VAL A 16 -1.24 -5.01 -8.29
C VAL A 16 -0.76 -4.21 -7.10
N VAL A 17 -1.67 -3.64 -6.32
CA VAL A 17 -1.28 -2.73 -5.23
C VAL A 17 -0.75 -3.52 -4.02
N LEU A 18 -1.53 -4.43 -3.46
CA LEU A 18 -1.12 -5.20 -2.29
C LEU A 18 0.11 -6.06 -2.57
N MET A 19 0.08 -6.82 -3.67
CA MET A 19 1.20 -7.69 -4.04
C MET A 19 2.43 -6.91 -4.51
N GLY A 20 2.25 -5.70 -5.00
CA GLY A 20 3.35 -4.79 -5.31
C GLY A 20 4.02 -4.23 -4.05
N VAL A 21 3.25 -3.89 -3.03
CA VAL A 21 3.75 -3.37 -1.75
C VAL A 21 4.42 -4.45 -0.91
N PHE A 22 3.86 -5.64 -0.85
CA PHE A 22 4.27 -6.69 0.08
C PHE A 22 5.78 -7.00 0.06
N PRO A 23 6.44 -7.21 -1.10
CA PRO A 23 7.88 -7.50 -1.11
C PRO A 23 8.73 -6.40 -0.49
N MET A 24 8.29 -5.14 -0.57
CA MET A 24 9.03 -3.99 -0.07
C MET A 24 8.92 -3.80 1.44
N ILE A 25 7.92 -4.38 2.09
CA ILE A 25 7.66 -4.23 3.53
C ILE A 25 7.72 -5.54 4.31
N ALA A 26 7.86 -6.68 3.66
CA ALA A 26 7.82 -8.00 4.30
C ALA A 26 8.86 -8.17 5.42
N SER A 27 10.08 -7.69 5.22
CA SER A 27 11.13 -7.71 6.24
C SER A 27 10.77 -6.88 7.47
N ASP A 28 10.18 -5.70 7.25
CA ASP A 28 9.74 -4.82 8.35
C ASP A 28 8.59 -5.46 9.14
N ILE A 29 7.63 -6.09 8.46
CA ILE A 29 6.55 -6.85 9.11
C ILE A 29 7.14 -7.94 10.01
N HIS A 30 8.08 -8.72 9.49
CA HIS A 30 8.76 -9.77 10.25
C HIS A 30 9.36 -9.22 11.55
N GLY A 31 9.98 -8.04 11.49
CA GLY A 31 10.58 -7.39 12.67
C GLY A 31 9.56 -6.99 13.75
N HIS A 32 8.29 -6.78 13.39
CA HIS A 32 7.21 -6.46 14.34
C HIS A 32 6.55 -7.70 14.98
N LEU A 33 6.81 -8.89 14.45
CA LEU A 33 6.18 -10.11 14.94
C LEU A 33 6.81 -10.59 16.25
N ARG A 34 6.01 -11.27 17.06
CA ARG A 34 6.53 -11.97 18.23
C ARG A 34 7.50 -13.08 17.78
N PRO A 35 8.54 -13.38 18.55
CA PRO A 35 9.54 -14.40 18.19
C PRO A 35 8.92 -15.74 17.77
N VAL A 36 7.82 -16.16 18.43
CA VAL A 36 7.13 -17.42 18.13
C VAL A 36 6.53 -17.44 16.73
N ASP A 37 6.17 -16.30 16.17
CA ASP A 37 5.52 -16.18 14.86
C ASP A 37 6.54 -15.94 13.73
N GLN A 38 7.75 -15.51 14.05
CA GLN A 38 8.76 -15.09 13.06
C GLN A 38 9.20 -16.24 12.14
N ALA A 39 9.45 -17.42 12.70
CA ALA A 39 9.92 -18.57 11.91
C ALA A 39 8.87 -19.03 10.88
N TYR A 40 7.60 -19.11 11.28
CA TYR A 40 6.50 -19.46 10.38
C TYR A 40 6.30 -18.40 9.29
N PHE A 41 6.31 -17.12 9.66
CA PHE A 41 6.19 -16.02 8.71
C PHE A 41 7.31 -16.09 7.66
N ARG A 42 8.55 -16.20 8.09
CA ARG A 42 9.71 -16.30 7.21
C ARG A 42 9.54 -17.46 6.23
N LYS A 43 9.30 -18.67 6.73
CA LYS A 43 9.15 -19.85 5.92
C LYS A 43 8.09 -19.69 4.81
N THR A 44 6.90 -19.20 5.19
CA THR A 44 5.78 -19.10 4.26
C THR A 44 5.93 -17.96 3.28
N ARG A 45 6.49 -16.81 3.71
CA ARG A 45 6.63 -15.62 2.87
C ARG A 45 7.83 -15.72 1.94
N GLU A 46 8.94 -16.27 2.38
CA GLU A 46 10.09 -16.52 1.50
C GLU A 46 9.74 -17.52 0.40
N ALA A 47 8.97 -18.55 0.70
CA ALA A 47 8.46 -19.48 -0.31
C ALA A 47 7.60 -18.77 -1.38
N ARG A 48 6.77 -17.82 -0.96
CA ARG A 48 5.93 -17.01 -1.87
C ARG A 48 6.74 -15.99 -2.66
N LEU A 49 7.71 -15.34 -2.02
CA LEU A 49 8.57 -14.33 -2.64
C LEU A 49 9.60 -14.93 -3.61
N GLY A 50 9.98 -16.20 -3.41
CA GLY A 50 11.07 -16.81 -4.16
C GLY A 50 12.46 -16.28 -3.80
N LYS A 51 12.60 -15.60 -2.67
CA LYS A 51 13.83 -15.00 -2.14
C LYS A 51 13.71 -14.79 -0.63
N THR A 52 14.84 -14.51 0.02
CA THR A 52 14.85 -14.17 1.45
C THR A 52 14.21 -12.81 1.73
N LEU A 53 13.78 -12.60 2.97
CA LEU A 53 13.25 -11.29 3.39
C LEU A 53 14.32 -10.20 3.26
N GLU A 54 15.57 -10.52 3.53
CA GLU A 54 16.72 -9.62 3.41
C GLU A 54 16.98 -9.23 1.95
N GLU A 55 16.93 -10.20 1.04
CA GLU A 55 17.06 -9.93 -0.41
C GLU A 55 15.92 -9.04 -0.92
N ALA A 56 14.70 -9.29 -0.49
CA ALA A 56 13.56 -8.45 -0.84
C ALA A 56 13.73 -7.02 -0.33
N ALA A 57 14.17 -6.85 0.92
CA ALA A 57 14.44 -5.52 1.49
C ALA A 57 15.59 -4.81 0.77
N ALA A 58 16.66 -5.53 0.42
CA ALA A 58 17.82 -4.95 -0.28
C ALA A 58 17.48 -4.43 -1.68
N SER A 59 16.49 -5.03 -2.36
CA SER A 59 16.09 -4.63 -3.72
C SER A 59 14.94 -3.63 -3.78
N ARG A 60 14.38 -3.22 -2.64
CA ARG A 60 13.15 -2.40 -2.61
C ARG A 60 13.32 -1.00 -3.21
N ASP A 61 14.49 -0.39 -3.09
CA ASP A 61 14.76 0.93 -3.67
C ASP A 61 14.66 0.92 -5.20
N THR A 62 14.98 -0.20 -5.85
CA THR A 62 14.77 -0.40 -7.28
C THR A 62 13.34 -0.84 -7.59
N ALA A 63 12.79 -1.76 -6.80
CA ALA A 63 11.45 -2.31 -7.00
C ALA A 63 10.35 -1.25 -6.87
N VAL A 64 10.53 -0.24 -6.04
CA VAL A 64 9.54 0.83 -5.82
C VAL A 64 9.24 1.63 -7.09
N GLU A 65 10.19 1.78 -7.99
CA GLU A 65 9.94 2.50 -9.25
C GLU A 65 8.91 1.76 -10.12
N GLY A 66 9.03 0.44 -10.23
CA GLY A 66 8.03 -0.38 -10.93
C GLY A 66 6.66 -0.32 -10.26
N PHE A 67 6.62 -0.35 -8.94
CA PHE A 67 5.37 -0.17 -8.19
C PHE A 67 4.74 1.20 -8.44
N ARG A 68 5.51 2.27 -8.39
CA ARG A 68 5.03 3.63 -8.68
C ARG A 68 4.48 3.73 -10.11
N ASN A 69 5.13 3.11 -11.08
CA ASN A 69 4.64 3.05 -12.46
C ASN A 69 3.31 2.29 -12.56
N ALA A 70 3.14 1.21 -11.80
CA ALA A 70 1.88 0.46 -11.76
C ALA A 70 0.70 1.27 -11.20
N LEU A 71 0.96 2.31 -10.39
CA LEU A 71 -0.06 3.23 -9.89
C LEU A 71 -0.52 4.27 -10.91
N THR A 72 -0.04 4.24 -12.14
CA THR A 72 -0.37 5.22 -13.17
C THR A 72 -1.88 5.40 -13.36
N PRO A 73 -2.74 4.36 -13.38
CA PRO A 73 -4.19 4.56 -13.48
C PRO A 73 -4.76 5.42 -12.34
N MET A 74 -4.31 5.19 -11.10
CA MET A 74 -4.71 6.03 -9.96
C MET A 74 -4.23 7.47 -10.15
N ARG A 75 -2.98 7.64 -10.52
CA ARG A 75 -2.35 8.97 -10.69
C ARG A 75 -3.08 9.80 -11.75
N LEU A 76 -3.40 9.20 -12.88
CA LEU A 76 -4.13 9.89 -13.94
C LEU A 76 -5.54 10.27 -13.51
N THR A 77 -6.24 9.38 -12.81
CA THR A 77 -7.56 9.65 -12.25
C THR A 77 -7.53 10.83 -11.27
N LEU A 78 -6.56 10.81 -10.34
CA LEU A 78 -6.43 11.83 -9.29
C LEU A 78 -5.93 13.21 -9.79
N LYS A 79 -5.46 13.30 -11.03
CA LYS A 79 -5.17 14.58 -11.67
C LYS A 79 -6.44 15.34 -12.09
N THR A 80 -7.54 14.62 -12.30
CA THR A 80 -8.80 15.18 -12.82
C THR A 80 -9.91 15.23 -11.78
N GLN A 81 -9.76 14.55 -10.66
CA GLN A 81 -10.76 14.47 -9.60
C GLN A 81 -10.10 14.26 -8.23
N PRO A 82 -10.72 14.69 -7.13
CA PRO A 82 -10.10 14.65 -5.82
C PRO A 82 -9.97 13.25 -5.20
N TYR A 83 -10.81 12.32 -5.61
CA TYR A 83 -10.83 10.94 -5.11
C TYR A 83 -11.04 9.94 -6.25
N LEU A 84 -10.73 8.67 -6.03
CA LEU A 84 -11.01 7.62 -7.02
C LEU A 84 -12.52 7.51 -7.27
N GLY A 85 -13.33 7.79 -6.25
CA GLY A 85 -14.79 7.83 -6.34
C GLY A 85 -15.38 9.07 -6.98
N GLY A 86 -14.57 10.06 -7.34
CA GLY A 86 -15.01 11.32 -7.93
C GLY A 86 -14.92 12.49 -6.94
N ALA A 87 -16.02 13.21 -6.73
CA ALA A 87 -16.07 14.40 -5.85
C ALA A 87 -15.93 14.03 -4.36
N SER A 88 -16.25 12.81 -3.97
CA SER A 88 -16.12 12.30 -2.61
C SER A 88 -15.55 10.87 -2.62
N PRO A 89 -14.90 10.45 -1.53
CA PRO A 89 -14.36 9.10 -1.46
C PRO A 89 -15.47 8.05 -1.42
N ASN A 90 -15.19 6.91 -2.02
CA ASN A 90 -16.07 5.75 -1.99
C ASN A 90 -15.28 4.46 -1.74
N TYR A 91 -15.92 3.31 -1.99
CA TYR A 91 -15.34 2.00 -1.77
C TYR A 91 -13.98 1.81 -2.48
N ALA A 92 -13.81 2.37 -3.70
CA ALA A 92 -12.55 2.28 -4.43
C ALA A 92 -11.40 2.96 -3.68
N ASP A 93 -11.65 4.12 -3.08
CA ASP A 93 -10.68 4.85 -2.29
C ASP A 93 -10.25 4.03 -1.06
N TYR A 94 -11.21 3.48 -0.34
CA TYR A 94 -10.93 2.76 0.92
C TYR A 94 -10.21 1.42 0.69
N ILE A 95 -10.48 0.71 -0.40
CA ILE A 95 -9.73 -0.50 -0.77
C ILE A 95 -8.24 -0.18 -0.92
N MET A 96 -7.93 0.82 -1.74
CA MET A 96 -6.54 1.18 -2.03
C MET A 96 -5.86 1.81 -0.81
N PHE A 97 -6.57 2.69 -0.11
CA PHE A 97 -6.07 3.32 1.10
C PHE A 97 -5.71 2.31 2.19
N GLY A 98 -6.46 1.24 2.34
CA GLY A 98 -6.18 0.17 3.32
C GLY A 98 -4.80 -0.42 3.14
N THR A 99 -4.35 -0.66 1.93
CA THR A 99 -3.00 -1.17 1.64
C THR A 99 -1.92 -0.17 2.05
N PHE A 100 -2.10 1.11 1.73
CA PHE A 100 -1.14 2.16 2.14
C PHE A 100 -1.11 2.35 3.65
N GLN A 101 -2.26 2.20 4.33
CA GLN A 101 -2.34 2.28 5.78
C GLN A 101 -1.62 1.09 6.45
N TRP A 102 -1.79 -0.10 5.90
CA TRP A 102 -1.06 -1.28 6.34
C TRP A 102 0.47 -1.10 6.20
N ALA A 103 0.92 -0.60 5.06
CA ALA A 103 2.32 -0.31 4.84
C ALA A 103 2.84 0.72 5.86
N ARG A 104 2.11 1.83 6.05
CA ARG A 104 2.46 2.88 7.01
C ARG A 104 2.54 2.36 8.46
N ALA A 105 1.66 1.45 8.83
CA ALA A 105 1.63 0.87 10.17
C ALA A 105 2.82 -0.07 10.45
N THR A 106 3.45 -0.62 9.40
CA THR A 106 4.44 -1.71 9.54
C THR A 106 5.83 -1.36 9.04
N SER A 107 5.99 -0.33 8.21
CA SER A 107 7.26 -0.03 7.55
C SER A 107 7.53 1.46 7.45
N PRO A 108 8.78 1.90 7.70
CA PRO A 108 9.22 3.28 7.44
C PRO A 108 9.55 3.53 5.96
N PHE A 109 9.40 2.54 5.09
CA PHE A 109 9.78 2.67 3.69
C PHE A 109 8.80 3.58 2.93
N ARG A 110 9.36 4.57 2.20
CA ARG A 110 8.56 5.54 1.43
C ARG A 110 8.13 4.96 0.10
N LEU A 111 6.86 4.57 0.00
CA LEU A 111 6.27 4.05 -1.23
C LEU A 111 5.95 5.15 -2.24
N LEU A 112 5.56 6.33 -1.78
CA LEU A 112 5.08 7.43 -2.61
C LEU A 112 6.03 8.62 -2.54
N LYS A 113 6.23 9.30 -3.68
CA LYS A 113 6.89 10.60 -3.71
C LYS A 113 5.93 11.69 -3.26
N GLU A 114 6.43 12.70 -2.54
CA GLU A 114 5.61 13.78 -1.99
C GLU A 114 4.90 14.62 -3.06
N ASP A 115 5.46 14.70 -4.27
CA ASP A 115 4.88 15.40 -5.42
C ASP A 115 3.89 14.56 -6.23
N ASP A 116 3.68 13.27 -5.85
CA ASP A 116 2.74 12.40 -6.53
C ASP A 116 1.29 12.73 -6.13
N PRO A 117 0.34 12.85 -7.09
CA PRO A 117 -1.08 12.98 -6.78
C PRO A 117 -1.62 11.88 -5.86
N VAL A 118 -1.07 10.67 -5.93
CA VAL A 118 -1.44 9.56 -5.04
C VAL A 118 -1.04 9.86 -3.58
N TYR A 119 0.10 10.49 -3.37
CA TYR A 119 0.51 10.96 -2.03
C TYR A 119 -0.49 11.97 -1.46
N ALA A 120 -0.84 13.00 -2.22
CA ALA A 120 -1.81 14.02 -1.79
C ALA A 120 -3.20 13.41 -1.50
N TRP A 121 -3.63 12.45 -2.29
CA TRP A 121 -4.86 11.68 -2.06
C TRP A 121 -4.80 10.89 -0.74
N ARG A 122 -3.69 10.20 -0.48
CA ARG A 122 -3.48 9.46 0.77
C ARG A 122 -3.54 10.39 1.98
N GLU A 123 -2.87 11.55 1.90
CA GLU A 123 -2.87 12.54 2.97
C GLU A 123 -4.29 13.04 3.29
N LYS A 124 -5.11 13.31 2.28
CA LYS A 124 -6.52 13.69 2.47
C LYS A 124 -7.31 12.60 3.22
N LEU A 125 -7.10 11.33 2.87
CA LEU A 125 -7.78 10.22 3.54
C LEU A 125 -7.27 10.00 4.97
N LEU A 126 -5.99 10.25 5.24
CA LEU A 126 -5.46 10.24 6.61
C LEU A 126 -6.17 11.26 7.50
N ASP A 127 -6.51 12.42 6.95
CA ASP A 127 -7.17 13.52 7.69
C ASP A 127 -8.70 13.38 7.77
N ALA A 128 -9.28 12.47 6.99
CA ALA A 128 -10.72 12.22 7.02
C ALA A 128 -11.18 11.73 8.41
N PHE A 129 -12.46 11.93 8.71
CA PHE A 129 -13.08 11.52 9.98
C PHE A 129 -12.31 12.03 11.22
N GLY A 130 -11.95 13.33 11.20
CA GLY A 130 -11.21 13.94 12.29
C GLY A 130 -9.77 13.46 12.45
N GLY A 131 -9.19 12.93 11.37
CA GLY A 131 -7.82 12.40 11.36
C GLY A 131 -7.69 11.03 12.02
N MET A 132 -8.75 10.24 12.04
CA MET A 132 -8.75 8.92 12.69
C MET A 132 -7.61 8.03 12.19
N ALA A 133 -7.41 7.95 10.88
CA ALA A 133 -6.34 7.14 10.31
C ALA A 133 -4.94 7.71 10.62
N ARG A 134 -4.79 9.03 10.61
CA ARG A 134 -3.52 9.69 10.96
C ARG A 134 -3.13 9.45 12.41
N LYS A 135 -4.09 9.44 13.33
CA LYS A 135 -3.90 9.19 14.77
C LYS A 135 -3.56 7.74 15.08
N SER A 136 -3.87 6.80 14.19
CA SER A 136 -3.49 5.41 14.35
C SER A 136 -1.96 5.27 14.31
N PRO A 137 -1.38 4.39 15.13
CA PRO A 137 0.07 4.17 15.13
C PRO A 137 0.61 3.86 13.74
N GLY A 138 1.73 4.47 13.39
CA GLY A 138 2.38 4.27 12.09
C GLY A 138 3.54 5.24 11.88
N TYR A 139 4.30 4.97 10.83
CA TYR A 139 5.43 5.80 10.44
C TYR A 139 4.98 7.06 9.68
N ALA A 140 5.75 8.14 9.82
CA ALA A 140 5.53 9.39 9.11
C ALA A 140 6.19 9.35 7.71
N VAL A 141 5.62 8.60 6.79
CA VAL A 141 6.16 8.33 5.45
C VAL A 141 5.19 8.67 4.34
#